data_f4ecb7766e7a17f06d86abfe826a0e7a
#
_entry.id   f4ecb7766e7a17f06d86abfe826a0e7a
#
_cell.length_a   1.000
_cell.length_b   1.000
_cell.length_c   1.000
_cell.angle_alpha   90.00
_cell.angle_beta   90.00
_cell.angle_gamma   90.00
#
_symmetry.space_group_name_H-M   'P 1'
#
loop_
_entity.id
_entity.type
_entity.pdbx_description
1 polymer ?
#
loop_
_entity_poly.entity_id
_entity_poly.type
_entity_poly.pdbx_seq_one_letter_code
_entity_poly.pdbx_strand_id
1 'polypeptide(L)'
;METELIRYIEREFHAKYYDITALDFSKNRKALKYINGVITKLTKPIFFFVKPDLGASMRSMEMEDVCYFILMRGEPSTSRELTEIAHEFGHLFYGEKGYPRAVVVNGEYANIERATIISNAVMDPLINRDLHNAGLDIVEYMQYAIKVQATELMFGYPEYSKLDKYQRNNIKCLIIEKIQEWDIIQNAIPNVFVEIADKKYKRILMESRNFVKRINATGTNNPEKCKKLLEMLTKENNISDEILIA
;
A
#
# COMPACT_ATOMS: atom_id res chain seq x y z
N MET A 1 -24.36 19.22 -4.93
CA MET A 1 -23.69 17.96 -5.39
C MET A 1 -22.47 17.66 -4.53
N GLU A 2 -21.43 18.50 -4.51
CA GLU A 2 -20.21 18.26 -3.70
C GLU A 2 -20.49 18.13 -2.19
N THR A 3 -21.27 19.04 -1.63
CA THR A 3 -21.67 19.01 -0.21
C THR A 3 -22.47 17.77 0.17
N GLU A 4 -23.30 17.27 -0.72
CA GLU A 4 -24.09 16.04 -0.50
C GLU A 4 -23.21 14.80 -0.56
N LEU A 5 -22.25 14.78 -1.48
CA LEU A 5 -21.25 13.71 -1.59
C LEU A 5 -20.37 13.64 -0.34
N ILE A 6 -19.89 14.78 0.16
CA ILE A 6 -19.12 14.86 1.41
C ILE A 6 -19.94 14.27 2.56
N ARG A 7 -21.19 14.72 2.74
CA ARG A 7 -22.08 14.20 3.80
C ARG A 7 -22.36 12.69 3.67
N TYR A 8 -22.48 12.20 2.43
CA TYR A 8 -22.65 10.77 2.18
C TYR A 8 -21.42 9.99 2.67
N ILE A 9 -20.20 10.41 2.29
CA ILE A 9 -18.95 9.74 2.70
C ILE A 9 -18.77 9.82 4.23
N GLU A 10 -19.03 10.98 4.85
CA GLU A 10 -18.96 11.13 6.31
C GLU A 10 -19.84 10.11 7.04
N ARG A 11 -21.06 9.91 6.55
CA ARG A 11 -22.02 8.97 7.15
C ARG A 11 -21.61 7.52 6.92
N GLU A 12 -21.33 7.13 5.67
CA GLU A 12 -21.03 5.73 5.30
C GLU A 12 -19.71 5.22 5.90
N PHE A 13 -18.71 6.09 5.98
CA PHE A 13 -17.40 5.72 6.50
C PHE A 13 -17.18 6.13 7.96
N HIS A 14 -18.14 6.77 8.61
CA HIS A 14 -18.00 7.33 9.96
C HIS A 14 -16.73 8.19 10.08
N ALA A 15 -16.50 9.05 9.10
CA ALA A 15 -15.35 9.90 8.95
C ALA A 15 -15.75 11.38 8.93
N LYS A 16 -14.83 12.30 9.22
CA LYS A 16 -15.04 13.74 9.19
C LYS A 16 -14.28 14.35 8.02
N TYR A 17 -14.96 15.15 7.21
CA TYR A 17 -14.31 15.90 6.12
C TYR A 17 -13.14 16.76 6.63
N TYR A 18 -12.06 16.75 5.88
CA TYR A 18 -10.85 17.53 6.16
C TYR A 18 -10.47 18.37 4.93
N ASP A 19 -10.31 19.68 5.13
CA ASP A 19 -9.83 20.57 4.07
C ASP A 19 -8.31 20.45 3.93
N ILE A 20 -7.85 19.83 2.84
CA ILE A 20 -6.43 19.61 2.57
C ILE A 20 -5.64 20.93 2.48
N THR A 21 -6.29 22.06 2.19
CA THR A 21 -5.61 23.38 2.14
C THR A 21 -5.11 23.82 3.52
N ALA A 22 -5.64 23.22 4.60
CA ALA A 22 -5.15 23.42 5.96
C ALA A 22 -3.81 22.72 6.26
N LEU A 23 -3.35 21.80 5.37
CA LEU A 23 -2.08 21.10 5.58
C LEU A 23 -0.87 22.03 5.41
N ASP A 24 0.00 22.01 6.39
CA ASP A 24 1.28 22.71 6.34
C ASP A 24 2.35 21.90 5.59
N PHE A 25 2.40 22.04 4.28
CA PHE A 25 3.43 21.43 3.44
C PHE A 25 4.80 22.11 3.53
N SER A 26 4.99 23.14 4.36
CA SER A 26 6.32 23.74 4.56
C SER A 26 7.34 22.71 5.04
N LYS A 27 6.89 21.70 5.77
CA LYS A 27 7.69 20.57 6.29
C LYS A 27 8.11 19.57 5.22
N ASN A 28 7.42 19.51 4.07
CA ASN A 28 7.74 18.60 2.96
C ASN A 28 7.28 19.17 1.60
N ARG A 29 8.02 20.15 1.09
CA ARG A 29 7.72 20.78 -0.22
C ARG A 29 7.82 19.81 -1.39
N LYS A 30 8.61 18.73 -1.27
CA LYS A 30 8.74 17.72 -2.31
C LYS A 30 7.46 16.88 -2.40
N ALA A 31 6.87 16.53 -1.26
CA ALA A 31 5.57 15.85 -1.22
C ALA A 31 4.49 16.72 -1.89
N LEU A 32 4.41 18.02 -1.57
CA LEU A 32 3.49 18.94 -2.23
C LEU A 32 3.70 18.99 -3.75
N LYS A 33 4.95 19.09 -4.21
CA LYS A 33 5.28 19.10 -5.64
C LYS A 33 4.82 17.82 -6.34
N TYR A 34 5.05 16.66 -5.72
CA TYR A 34 4.61 15.36 -6.23
C TYR A 34 3.08 15.30 -6.31
N ILE A 35 2.39 15.63 -5.23
CA ILE A 35 0.93 15.63 -5.12
C ILE A 35 0.32 16.52 -6.20
N ASN A 36 0.80 17.78 -6.36
CA ASN A 36 0.31 18.68 -7.40
C ASN A 36 0.52 18.11 -8.80
N GLY A 37 1.66 17.45 -9.05
CA GLY A 37 1.94 16.79 -10.33
C GLY A 37 1.02 15.57 -10.59
N VAL A 38 0.50 14.93 -9.56
CA VAL A 38 -0.48 13.85 -9.67
C VAL A 38 -1.90 14.41 -9.86
N ILE A 39 -2.33 15.38 -9.05
CA ILE A 39 -3.68 15.99 -9.13
C ILE A 39 -4.02 16.42 -10.55
N THR A 40 -3.07 17.03 -11.26
CA THR A 40 -3.28 17.46 -12.64
C THR A 40 -3.53 16.34 -13.65
N LYS A 41 -3.33 15.09 -13.25
CA LYS A 41 -3.49 13.90 -14.09
C LYS A 41 -4.67 13.02 -13.69
N LEU A 42 -5.31 13.34 -12.57
CA LEU A 42 -6.50 12.63 -12.10
C LEU A 42 -7.75 13.21 -12.77
N THR A 43 -8.69 12.35 -13.10
CA THR A 43 -9.91 12.71 -13.83
C THR A 43 -11.08 13.07 -12.90
N LYS A 44 -10.98 12.66 -11.62
CA LYS A 44 -12.04 12.84 -10.62
C LYS A 44 -11.58 13.75 -9.49
N PRO A 45 -12.51 14.45 -8.80
CA PRO A 45 -12.20 15.23 -7.60
C PRO A 45 -11.70 14.33 -6.47
N ILE A 46 -10.86 14.89 -5.60
CA ILE A 46 -10.31 14.19 -4.42
C ILE A 46 -10.78 14.88 -3.16
N PHE A 47 -11.24 14.07 -2.19
CA PHE A 47 -11.65 14.52 -0.88
C PHE A 47 -10.81 13.85 0.22
N PHE A 48 -10.69 14.52 1.35
CA PHE A 48 -9.95 14.03 2.50
C PHE A 48 -10.85 13.92 3.72
N PHE A 49 -10.68 12.84 4.48
CA PHE A 49 -11.46 12.60 5.69
C PHE A 49 -10.59 12.07 6.81
N VAL A 50 -10.88 12.49 8.03
CA VAL A 50 -10.28 11.94 9.25
C VAL A 50 -11.21 10.87 9.83
N LYS A 51 -10.65 9.66 10.03
CA LYS A 51 -11.31 8.50 10.63
C LYS A 51 -10.41 7.92 11.72
N PRO A 52 -10.61 8.29 13.00
CA PRO A 52 -9.70 7.93 14.10
C PRO A 52 -9.53 6.42 14.34
N ASP A 53 -10.55 5.62 14.01
CA ASP A 53 -10.55 4.16 14.14
C ASP A 53 -10.10 3.43 12.86
N LEU A 54 -9.45 4.14 11.91
CA LEU A 54 -8.91 3.53 10.71
C LEU A 54 -7.82 2.51 11.09
N GLY A 55 -7.91 1.29 10.56
CA GLY A 55 -6.95 0.21 10.81
C GLY A 55 -5.54 0.47 10.25
N ALA A 56 -5.42 1.35 9.24
CA ALA A 56 -4.17 1.88 8.70
C ALA A 56 -3.95 3.33 9.15
N SER A 57 -2.76 3.90 8.92
CA SER A 57 -2.54 5.34 9.11
C SER A 57 -3.28 6.17 8.06
N MET A 58 -3.23 5.72 6.81
CA MET A 58 -3.95 6.30 5.67
C MET A 58 -4.44 5.22 4.72
N ARG A 59 -5.41 5.57 3.88
CA ARG A 59 -5.93 4.70 2.81
C ARG A 59 -6.58 5.54 1.72
N SER A 60 -6.15 5.37 0.49
CA SER A 60 -6.84 5.90 -0.70
C SER A 60 -7.96 4.97 -1.14
N MET A 61 -9.05 5.55 -1.60
CA MET A 61 -10.24 4.85 -2.07
C MET A 61 -10.81 5.55 -3.30
N GLU A 62 -11.52 4.80 -4.11
CA GLU A 62 -12.27 5.28 -5.26
C GLU A 62 -13.75 4.96 -5.09
N MET A 63 -14.60 5.94 -5.33
CA MET A 63 -16.03 5.74 -5.43
C MET A 63 -16.39 5.81 -6.92
N GLU A 64 -16.60 4.62 -7.49
CA GLU A 64 -16.97 4.40 -8.90
C GLU A 64 -17.20 5.69 -9.69
N ASP A 65 -16.46 6.02 -10.67
CA ASP A 65 -16.56 7.19 -11.55
C ASP A 65 -16.97 8.57 -10.95
N VAL A 66 -17.13 8.65 -9.61
CA VAL A 66 -17.60 9.86 -8.91
C VAL A 66 -16.45 10.68 -8.34
N CYS A 67 -15.64 10.08 -7.47
CA CYS A 67 -14.54 10.77 -6.80
C CYS A 67 -13.47 9.79 -6.28
N TYR A 68 -12.33 10.34 -5.93
CA TYR A 68 -11.34 9.73 -5.05
C TYR A 68 -11.47 10.31 -3.65
N PHE A 69 -11.11 9.53 -2.63
CA PHE A 69 -10.96 10.07 -1.30
C PHE A 69 -9.86 9.36 -0.52
N ILE A 70 -9.25 10.09 0.39
CA ILE A 70 -8.20 9.59 1.27
C ILE A 70 -8.73 9.67 2.70
N LEU A 71 -8.78 8.50 3.35
CA LEU A 71 -9.03 8.37 4.77
C LEU A 71 -7.71 8.47 5.53
N MET A 72 -7.67 9.28 6.59
CA MET A 72 -6.52 9.47 7.46
C MET A 72 -6.92 9.15 8.89
N ARG A 73 -6.07 8.49 9.67
CA ARG A 73 -6.35 8.24 11.09
C ARG A 73 -6.37 9.52 11.91
N GLY A 74 -5.60 10.53 11.51
CA GLY A 74 -5.53 11.84 12.13
C GLY A 74 -5.04 12.90 11.15
N GLU A 75 -4.96 14.13 11.61
CA GLU A 75 -4.44 15.24 10.80
C GLU A 75 -2.91 15.10 10.65
N PRO A 76 -2.39 15.04 9.41
CA PRO A 76 -0.96 14.93 9.17
C PRO A 76 -0.20 16.16 9.67
N SER A 77 0.86 15.95 10.43
CA SER A 77 1.63 17.01 11.09
C SER A 77 3.15 16.90 10.90
N THR A 78 3.63 15.77 10.39
CA THR A 78 5.05 15.46 10.21
C THR A 78 5.43 15.32 8.75
N SER A 79 6.73 15.48 8.44
CA SER A 79 7.26 15.22 7.08
C SER A 79 6.97 13.80 6.61
N ARG A 80 7.04 12.82 7.52
CA ARG A 80 6.71 11.42 7.25
C ARG A 80 5.25 11.24 6.82
N GLU A 81 4.31 11.83 7.56
CA GLU A 81 2.87 11.73 7.25
C GLU A 81 2.53 12.44 5.93
N LEU A 82 3.22 13.53 5.60
CA LEU A 82 3.08 14.17 4.27
C LEU A 82 3.66 13.30 3.14
N THR A 83 4.72 12.52 3.41
CA THR A 83 5.21 11.51 2.45
C THR A 83 4.19 10.37 2.28
N GLU A 84 3.52 9.98 3.36
CA GLU A 84 2.45 8.97 3.32
C GLU A 84 1.25 9.44 2.49
N ILE A 85 0.84 10.71 2.59
CA ILE A 85 -0.16 11.29 1.67
C ILE A 85 0.31 11.17 0.22
N ALA A 86 1.56 11.52 -0.07
CA ALA A 86 2.10 11.39 -1.42
C ALA A 86 2.08 9.93 -1.92
N HIS A 87 2.29 8.96 -1.04
CA HIS A 87 2.15 7.53 -1.35
C HIS A 87 0.71 7.17 -1.74
N GLU A 88 -0.29 7.62 -0.97
CA GLU A 88 -1.70 7.40 -1.30
C GLU A 88 -2.09 8.04 -2.65
N PHE A 89 -1.56 9.21 -2.97
CA PHE A 89 -1.70 9.80 -4.31
C PHE A 89 -1.06 8.94 -5.40
N GLY A 90 0.01 8.23 -5.09
CA GLY A 90 0.62 7.23 -5.98
C GLY A 90 -0.37 6.13 -6.35
N HIS A 91 -1.11 5.59 -5.39
CA HIS A 91 -2.14 4.57 -5.66
C HIS A 91 -3.22 5.10 -6.62
N LEU A 92 -3.72 6.33 -6.39
CA LEU A 92 -4.71 6.94 -7.27
C LEU A 92 -4.16 7.13 -8.69
N PHE A 93 -2.92 7.62 -8.79
CA PHE A 93 -2.27 7.87 -10.08
C PHE A 93 -2.04 6.58 -10.90
N TYR A 94 -1.60 5.51 -10.24
CA TYR A 94 -1.41 4.24 -10.92
C TYR A 94 -2.75 3.58 -11.27
N GLY A 95 -3.79 3.76 -10.45
CA GLY A 95 -5.15 3.36 -10.79
C GLY A 95 -5.65 4.03 -12.07
N GLU A 96 -5.51 5.35 -12.18
CA GLU A 96 -5.85 6.12 -13.40
C GLU A 96 -5.07 5.65 -14.65
N LYS A 97 -3.86 5.15 -14.46
CA LYS A 97 -3.06 4.57 -15.54
C LYS A 97 -3.45 3.13 -15.90
N GLY A 98 -4.49 2.58 -15.30
CA GLY A 98 -4.94 1.21 -15.53
C GLY A 98 -4.04 0.15 -14.92
N TYR A 99 -3.24 0.48 -13.89
CA TYR A 99 -2.51 -0.53 -13.15
C TYR A 99 -3.48 -1.39 -12.34
N PRO A 100 -3.26 -2.70 -12.33
CA PRO A 100 -4.19 -3.64 -11.75
C PRO A 100 -4.19 -3.58 -10.22
N ARG A 101 -5.31 -3.97 -9.65
CA ARG A 101 -5.46 -4.23 -8.22
C ARG A 101 -6.14 -5.58 -8.00
N ALA A 102 -5.84 -6.20 -6.89
CA ALA A 102 -6.56 -7.38 -6.46
C ALA A 102 -7.93 -6.95 -5.88
N VAL A 103 -8.99 -7.59 -6.30
CA VAL A 103 -10.37 -7.35 -5.86
C VAL A 103 -11.02 -8.65 -5.41
N VAL A 104 -11.95 -8.55 -4.49
CA VAL A 104 -12.64 -9.71 -3.90
C VAL A 104 -13.79 -10.14 -4.79
N VAL A 105 -13.93 -11.44 -5.03
CA VAL A 105 -15.04 -12.01 -5.78
C VAL A 105 -16.36 -11.92 -4.99
N ASN A 106 -16.33 -12.18 -3.68
CA ASN A 106 -17.51 -12.37 -2.83
C ASN A 106 -17.58 -11.44 -1.62
N GLY A 107 -17.19 -10.19 -1.70
CA GLY A 107 -17.50 -9.12 -0.72
C GLY A 107 -17.22 -9.36 0.79
N GLU A 108 -16.61 -10.48 1.20
CA GLU A 108 -16.28 -10.74 2.59
C GLU A 108 -15.15 -9.84 3.07
N TYR A 109 -15.33 -9.17 4.21
CA TYR A 109 -14.37 -8.20 4.75
C TYR A 109 -12.95 -8.77 4.90
N ALA A 110 -12.81 -10.01 5.38
CA ALA A 110 -11.52 -10.69 5.50
C ALA A 110 -10.78 -10.85 4.16
N ASN A 111 -11.51 -10.95 3.05
CA ASN A 111 -10.95 -11.05 1.71
C ASN A 111 -10.49 -9.68 1.18
N ILE A 112 -11.11 -8.58 1.62
CA ILE A 112 -10.70 -7.20 1.24
C ILE A 112 -9.28 -6.92 1.76
N GLU A 113 -9.00 -7.25 3.02
CA GLU A 113 -7.66 -7.08 3.59
C GLU A 113 -6.62 -7.90 2.82
N ARG A 114 -6.95 -9.15 2.47
CA ARG A 114 -6.05 -10.02 1.67
C ARG A 114 -5.80 -9.44 0.29
N ALA A 115 -6.83 -8.97 -0.39
CA ALA A 115 -6.70 -8.33 -1.70
C ALA A 115 -5.77 -7.11 -1.62
N THR A 116 -5.92 -6.29 -0.58
CA THR A 116 -5.05 -5.15 -0.32
C THR A 116 -3.59 -5.59 -0.14
N ILE A 117 -3.32 -6.57 0.74
CA ILE A 117 -1.96 -7.08 0.98
C ILE A 117 -1.31 -7.64 -0.30
N ILE A 118 -2.08 -8.32 -1.14
CA ILE A 118 -1.58 -8.85 -2.42
C ILE A 118 -1.24 -7.71 -3.39
N SER A 119 -2.12 -6.72 -3.52
CA SER A 119 -1.86 -5.55 -4.37
C SER A 119 -0.60 -4.82 -3.90
N ASN A 120 -0.49 -4.57 -2.61
CA ASN A 120 0.61 -3.82 -2.00
C ASN A 120 1.96 -4.52 -2.20
N ALA A 121 2.01 -5.86 -2.20
CA ALA A 121 3.25 -6.61 -2.44
C ALA A 121 3.94 -6.26 -3.78
N VAL A 122 3.20 -5.71 -4.76
CA VAL A 122 3.73 -5.29 -6.07
C VAL A 122 3.65 -3.78 -6.24
N MET A 123 2.56 -3.15 -5.77
CA MET A 123 2.28 -1.74 -6.04
C MET A 123 3.03 -0.79 -5.11
N ASP A 124 3.11 -1.09 -3.81
CA ASP A 124 3.79 -0.21 -2.85
C ASP A 124 5.28 0.00 -3.18
N PRO A 125 6.06 -1.05 -3.51
CA PRO A 125 7.43 -0.87 -3.96
C PRO A 125 7.57 -0.05 -5.26
N LEU A 126 6.60 -0.17 -6.18
CA LEU A 126 6.57 0.63 -7.40
C LEU A 126 6.35 2.11 -7.08
N ILE A 127 5.35 2.42 -6.26
CA ILE A 127 5.01 3.78 -5.80
C ILE A 127 6.18 4.37 -5.01
N ASN A 128 6.74 3.63 -4.06
CA ASN A 128 7.86 4.08 -3.24
C ASN A 128 9.11 4.39 -4.07
N ARG A 129 9.37 3.62 -5.13
CA ARG A 129 10.45 3.91 -6.09
C ARG A 129 10.19 5.22 -6.84
N ASP A 130 8.95 5.48 -7.22
CA ASP A 130 8.55 6.70 -7.91
C ASP A 130 8.71 7.92 -7.00
N LEU A 131 8.30 7.82 -5.74
CA LEU A 131 8.52 8.85 -4.72
C LEU A 131 10.02 9.13 -4.48
N HIS A 132 10.82 8.06 -4.38
CA HIS A 132 12.28 8.17 -4.26
C HIS A 132 12.90 8.91 -5.46
N ASN A 133 12.50 8.52 -6.68
CA ASN A 133 12.97 9.16 -7.92
C ASN A 133 12.51 10.62 -8.03
N ALA A 134 11.35 10.97 -7.48
CA ALA A 134 10.87 12.33 -7.34
C ALA A 134 11.63 13.13 -6.26
N GLY A 135 12.53 12.47 -5.53
CA GLY A 135 13.42 13.07 -4.54
C GLY A 135 12.81 13.23 -3.16
N LEU A 136 11.68 12.55 -2.86
CA LEU A 136 11.15 12.51 -1.49
C LEU A 136 12.09 11.70 -0.59
N ASP A 137 12.18 12.12 0.67
CA ASP A 137 12.85 11.34 1.70
C ASP A 137 11.90 10.24 2.19
N ILE A 138 12.00 9.08 1.53
CA ILE A 138 11.18 7.91 1.87
C ILE A 138 11.83 7.02 2.96
N VAL A 139 13.07 7.31 3.36
CA VAL A 139 13.80 6.46 4.31
C VAL A 139 13.09 6.43 5.65
N GLU A 140 12.71 7.60 6.20
CA GLU A 140 11.99 7.70 7.48
C GLU A 140 10.63 6.98 7.41
N TYR A 141 9.89 7.18 6.31
CA TYR A 141 8.62 6.50 6.07
C TYR A 141 8.77 4.98 6.04
N MET A 142 9.70 4.47 5.26
CA MET A 142 9.96 3.03 5.16
C MET A 142 10.50 2.43 6.46
N GLN A 143 11.37 3.12 7.17
CA GLN A 143 11.86 2.69 8.48
C GLN A 143 10.72 2.49 9.48
N TYR A 144 9.77 3.42 9.50
CA TYR A 144 8.60 3.31 10.36
C TYR A 144 7.75 2.08 9.98
N ALA A 145 7.43 1.92 8.69
CA ALA A 145 6.64 0.79 8.19
C ALA A 145 7.32 -0.55 8.48
N ILE A 146 8.64 -0.67 8.24
CA ILE A 146 9.41 -1.87 8.53
C ILE A 146 9.38 -2.22 10.03
N LYS A 147 9.52 -1.24 10.93
CA LYS A 147 9.48 -1.48 12.38
C LYS A 147 8.10 -1.94 12.85
N VAL A 148 7.03 -1.30 12.38
CA VAL A 148 5.65 -1.67 12.74
C VAL A 148 5.35 -3.10 12.29
N GLN A 149 5.62 -3.42 11.03
CA GLN A 149 5.36 -4.74 10.48
C GLN A 149 6.31 -5.82 11.02
N ALA A 150 7.55 -5.46 11.40
CA ALA A 150 8.44 -6.37 12.10
C ALA A 150 7.90 -6.77 13.47
N THR A 151 7.32 -5.81 14.20
CA THR A 151 6.65 -6.09 15.49
C THR A 151 5.45 -7.00 15.30
N GLU A 152 4.64 -6.76 14.28
CA GLU A 152 3.51 -7.62 13.91
C GLU A 152 3.98 -9.04 13.55
N LEU A 153 5.02 -9.17 12.71
CA LEU A 153 5.58 -10.46 12.33
C LEU A 153 6.11 -11.23 13.55
N MET A 154 6.69 -10.53 14.52
CA MET A 154 7.24 -11.15 15.72
C MET A 154 6.16 -11.66 16.68
N PHE A 155 5.12 -10.87 16.92
CA PHE A 155 4.14 -11.09 17.98
C PHE A 155 2.73 -11.41 17.48
N GLY A 156 2.34 -10.97 16.30
CA GLY A 156 0.99 -11.12 15.73
C GLY A 156 0.74 -12.48 15.07
N TYR A 157 1.80 -13.20 14.67
CA TYR A 157 1.67 -14.49 14.00
C TYR A 157 2.27 -15.63 14.83
N PRO A 158 1.63 -16.82 14.86
CA PRO A 158 2.15 -17.98 15.55
C PRO A 158 3.40 -18.56 14.86
N GLU A 159 3.98 -19.61 15.44
CA GLU A 159 5.08 -20.35 14.82
C GLU A 159 4.67 -20.99 13.49
N TYR A 160 5.63 -21.17 12.57
CA TYR A 160 5.40 -21.65 11.20
C TYR A 160 4.47 -22.88 11.11
N SER A 161 4.64 -23.86 12.00
CA SER A 161 3.86 -25.10 12.01
C SER A 161 2.37 -24.89 12.33
N LYS A 162 2.02 -23.77 12.96
CA LYS A 162 0.66 -23.41 13.37
C LYS A 162 -0.01 -22.39 12.44
N LEU A 163 0.71 -21.89 11.43
CA LEU A 163 0.15 -20.96 10.45
C LEU A 163 -0.90 -21.66 9.59
N ASP A 164 -2.04 -21.03 9.44
CA ASP A 164 -3.00 -21.41 8.39
C ASP A 164 -2.53 -20.93 6.99
N LYS A 165 -3.29 -21.27 5.95
CA LYS A 165 -3.01 -20.93 4.57
C LYS A 165 -2.94 -19.40 4.39
N TYR A 166 -3.87 -18.67 4.97
CA TYR A 166 -4.01 -17.22 4.78
C TYR A 166 -2.90 -16.44 5.48
N GLN A 167 -2.56 -16.84 6.70
CA GLN A 167 -1.43 -16.26 7.44
C GLN A 167 -0.11 -16.46 6.69
N ARG A 168 0.11 -17.63 6.10
CA ARG A 168 1.31 -17.88 5.26
C ARG A 168 1.35 -16.97 4.05
N ASN A 169 0.22 -16.77 3.37
CA ASN A 169 0.11 -15.90 2.22
C ASN A 169 0.36 -14.44 2.58
N ASN A 170 -0.24 -13.97 3.68
CA ASN A 170 -0.02 -12.60 4.17
C ASN A 170 1.46 -12.36 4.48
N ILE A 171 2.08 -13.25 5.26
CA ILE A 171 3.51 -13.16 5.58
C ILE A 171 4.36 -13.16 4.30
N LYS A 172 4.04 -14.01 3.30
CA LYS A 172 4.75 -14.07 2.02
C LYS A 172 4.67 -12.74 1.28
N CYS A 173 3.47 -12.15 1.17
CA CYS A 173 3.26 -10.86 0.50
C CYS A 173 4.01 -9.73 1.21
N LEU A 174 3.93 -9.66 2.54
CA LEU A 174 4.68 -8.67 3.33
C LEU A 174 6.20 -8.81 3.16
N ILE A 175 6.72 -10.04 3.12
CA ILE A 175 8.16 -10.25 2.88
C ILE A 175 8.56 -9.82 1.46
N ILE A 176 7.73 -10.11 0.44
CA ILE A 176 7.97 -9.69 -0.95
C ILE A 176 8.06 -8.15 -1.02
N GLU A 177 7.13 -7.46 -0.40
CA GLU A 177 7.09 -6.00 -0.31
C GLU A 177 8.37 -5.46 0.37
N LYS A 178 8.67 -5.94 1.58
CA LYS A 178 9.80 -5.42 2.39
C LYS A 178 11.18 -5.70 1.82
N ILE A 179 11.36 -6.77 1.05
CA ILE A 179 12.62 -6.99 0.31
C ILE A 179 12.78 -5.91 -0.78
N GLN A 180 11.73 -5.63 -1.55
CA GLN A 180 11.79 -4.65 -2.64
C GLN A 180 11.95 -3.21 -2.10
N GLU A 181 11.25 -2.87 -1.02
CA GLU A 181 11.38 -1.56 -0.38
C GLU A 181 12.79 -1.32 0.16
N TRP A 182 13.38 -2.35 0.77
CA TRP A 182 14.75 -2.26 1.27
C TRP A 182 15.77 -2.04 0.15
N ASP A 183 15.56 -2.68 -1.00
CA ASP A 183 16.38 -2.47 -2.20
C ASP A 183 16.29 -1.01 -2.70
N ILE A 184 15.10 -0.35 -2.56
CA ILE A 184 14.92 1.05 -2.98
C ILE A 184 15.76 2.00 -2.13
N ILE A 185 15.80 1.80 -0.81
CA ILE A 185 16.60 2.63 0.10
C ILE A 185 18.08 2.20 0.17
N GLN A 186 18.52 1.34 -0.74
CA GLN A 186 19.90 0.91 -0.92
C GLN A 186 20.55 0.40 0.38
N ASN A 187 19.79 -0.36 1.15
CA ASN A 187 20.25 -0.92 2.42
C ASN A 187 20.67 0.12 3.46
N ALA A 188 20.15 1.34 3.38
CA ALA A 188 20.48 2.43 4.32
C ALA A 188 20.16 2.08 5.79
N ILE A 189 19.36 1.04 6.02
CA ILE A 189 18.98 0.56 7.36
C ILE A 189 18.99 -0.97 7.40
N PRO A 190 19.19 -1.60 8.59
CA PRO A 190 18.97 -3.03 8.77
C PRO A 190 17.52 -3.42 8.44
N ASN A 191 17.34 -4.48 7.67
CA ASN A 191 16.02 -5.02 7.40
C ASN A 191 15.60 -5.98 8.51
N VAL A 192 15.21 -5.43 9.65
CA VAL A 192 14.78 -6.19 10.84
C VAL A 192 13.64 -7.15 10.50
N PHE A 193 12.75 -6.77 9.58
CA PHE A 193 11.65 -7.63 9.14
C PHE A 193 12.17 -8.92 8.48
N VAL A 194 13.14 -8.80 7.57
CA VAL A 194 13.76 -9.97 6.90
C VAL A 194 14.55 -10.82 7.87
N GLU A 195 15.22 -10.22 8.86
CA GLU A 195 15.93 -10.96 9.91
C GLU A 195 14.99 -11.81 10.77
N ILE A 196 13.83 -11.25 11.15
CA ILE A 196 12.79 -11.99 11.88
C ILE A 196 12.23 -13.11 10.99
N ALA A 197 11.96 -12.82 9.72
CA ALA A 197 11.47 -13.80 8.77
C ALA A 197 12.45 -14.96 8.56
N ASP A 198 13.76 -14.70 8.53
CA ASP A 198 14.78 -15.77 8.42
C ASP A 198 14.78 -16.70 9.64
N LYS A 199 14.62 -16.13 10.83
CA LYS A 199 14.59 -16.91 12.08
C LYS A 199 13.29 -17.70 12.26
N LYS A 200 12.13 -17.11 11.94
CA LYS A 200 10.81 -17.63 12.28
C LYS A 200 10.09 -18.32 11.12
N TYR A 201 10.34 -17.84 9.88
CA TYR A 201 9.60 -18.23 8.66
C TYR A 201 10.52 -18.48 7.46
N LYS A 202 11.65 -19.11 7.67
CA LYS A 202 12.71 -19.32 6.66
C LYS A 202 12.21 -19.84 5.31
N ARG A 203 11.27 -20.80 5.33
CA ARG A 203 10.68 -21.36 4.10
C ARG A 203 9.91 -20.31 3.31
N ILE A 204 9.08 -19.51 4.00
CA ILE A 204 8.31 -18.44 3.35
C ILE A 204 9.26 -17.38 2.81
N LEU A 205 10.32 -17.03 3.55
CA LEU A 205 11.35 -16.10 3.09
C LEU A 205 12.02 -16.56 1.78
N MET A 206 12.34 -17.86 1.67
CA MET A 206 12.92 -18.42 0.45
C MET A 206 11.97 -18.33 -0.74
N GLU A 207 10.69 -18.66 -0.54
CA GLU A 207 9.64 -18.53 -1.57
C GLU A 207 9.47 -17.06 -2.00
N SER A 208 9.44 -16.14 -1.05
CA SER A 208 9.34 -14.69 -1.29
C SER A 208 10.53 -14.15 -2.10
N ARG A 209 11.76 -14.54 -1.75
CA ARG A 209 12.97 -14.17 -2.49
C ARG A 209 12.93 -14.68 -3.94
N ASN A 210 12.41 -15.89 -4.17
CA ASN A 210 12.23 -16.41 -5.52
C ASN A 210 11.17 -15.62 -6.30
N PHE A 211 10.12 -15.15 -5.63
CA PHE A 211 9.11 -14.31 -6.27
C PHE A 211 9.67 -12.92 -6.61
N VAL A 212 10.45 -12.28 -5.72
CA VAL A 212 11.14 -11.01 -6.00
C VAL A 212 12.08 -11.12 -7.20
N LYS A 213 12.83 -12.22 -7.35
CA LYS A 213 13.63 -12.46 -8.57
C LYS A 213 12.76 -12.44 -9.83
N ARG A 214 11.54 -13.00 -9.80
CA ARG A 214 10.62 -12.95 -10.94
C ARG A 214 10.06 -11.56 -11.18
N ILE A 215 9.76 -10.79 -10.12
CA ILE A 215 9.40 -9.38 -10.26
C ILE A 215 10.51 -8.62 -10.98
N ASN A 216 11.76 -8.79 -10.56
CA ASN A 216 12.90 -8.11 -11.17
C ASN A 216 13.11 -8.53 -12.64
N ALA A 217 12.89 -9.80 -12.98
CA ALA A 217 13.00 -10.29 -14.35
C ALA A 217 11.83 -9.81 -15.25
N THR A 218 10.62 -9.69 -14.72
CA THR A 218 9.42 -9.25 -15.46
C THR A 218 9.38 -7.71 -15.56
N GLY A 219 9.77 -7.03 -14.49
CA GLY A 219 9.61 -5.59 -14.29
C GLY A 219 8.19 -5.20 -13.92
N THR A 220 8.03 -3.94 -13.48
CA THR A 220 6.73 -3.37 -13.04
C THR A 220 6.41 -2.07 -13.79
N ASN A 221 7.00 -1.85 -14.95
CA ASN A 221 6.97 -0.57 -15.66
C ASN A 221 5.74 -0.36 -16.55
N ASN A 222 4.80 -1.31 -16.58
CA ASN A 222 3.51 -1.16 -17.24
C ASN A 222 2.41 -2.04 -16.58
N PRO A 223 1.11 -1.72 -16.82
CA PRO A 223 -0.02 -2.42 -16.21
C PRO A 223 -0.03 -3.93 -16.48
N GLU A 224 0.21 -4.37 -17.70
CA GLU A 224 0.15 -5.77 -18.09
C GLU A 224 1.18 -6.64 -17.33
N LYS A 225 2.38 -6.11 -17.11
CA LYS A 225 3.40 -6.81 -16.34
C LYS A 225 3.01 -6.92 -14.87
N CYS A 226 2.46 -5.85 -14.29
CA CYS A 226 1.94 -5.87 -12.92
C CYS A 226 0.77 -6.85 -12.79
N LYS A 227 -0.17 -6.86 -13.76
CA LYS A 227 -1.28 -7.82 -13.81
C LYS A 227 -0.78 -9.26 -13.79
N LYS A 228 0.15 -9.59 -14.67
CA LYS A 228 0.78 -10.93 -14.71
C LYS A 228 1.41 -11.32 -13.38
N LEU A 229 2.12 -10.39 -12.71
CA LEU A 229 2.74 -10.66 -11.42
C LEU A 229 1.70 -10.93 -10.33
N LEU A 230 0.63 -10.13 -10.27
CA LEU A 230 -0.46 -10.33 -9.31
C LEU A 230 -1.20 -11.65 -9.55
N GLU A 231 -1.49 -12.00 -10.81
CA GLU A 231 -2.09 -13.29 -11.19
C GLU A 231 -1.20 -14.49 -10.79
N MET A 232 0.12 -14.36 -10.98
CA MET A 232 1.07 -15.37 -10.52
C MET A 232 1.06 -15.51 -9.01
N LEU A 233 1.00 -14.40 -8.27
CA LEU A 233 0.99 -14.39 -6.82
C LEU A 233 -0.29 -15.01 -6.25
N THR A 234 -1.46 -14.68 -6.81
CA THR A 234 -2.75 -15.28 -6.40
C THR A 234 -2.78 -16.78 -6.69
N LYS A 235 -2.27 -17.21 -7.84
CA LYS A 235 -2.18 -18.62 -8.22
C LYS A 235 -1.27 -19.42 -7.27
N GLU A 236 -0.07 -18.91 -6.97
CA GLU A 236 0.86 -19.57 -6.05
C GLU A 236 0.34 -19.64 -4.61
N ASN A 237 -0.48 -18.69 -4.24
CA ASN A 237 -1.14 -18.65 -2.93
C ASN A 237 -2.44 -19.49 -2.89
N ASN A 238 -2.84 -20.11 -4.01
CA ASN A 238 -4.09 -20.88 -4.15
C ASN A 238 -5.34 -20.11 -3.72
N ILE A 239 -5.47 -18.85 -4.16
CA ILE A 239 -6.58 -17.93 -3.83
C ILE A 239 -7.20 -17.28 -5.08
N SER A 240 -6.92 -17.83 -6.28
CA SER A 240 -7.44 -17.30 -7.55
C SER A 240 -8.98 -17.35 -7.65
N ASP A 241 -9.62 -18.23 -6.88
CA ASP A 241 -11.09 -18.34 -6.83
C ASP A 241 -11.72 -17.30 -5.89
N GLU A 242 -10.93 -16.72 -5.00
CA GLU A 242 -11.37 -15.75 -3.98
C GLU A 242 -11.04 -14.30 -4.40
N ILE A 243 -10.00 -14.11 -5.23
CA ILE A 243 -9.43 -12.82 -5.60
C ILE A 243 -9.21 -12.75 -7.10
N LEU A 244 -9.81 -11.74 -7.73
CA LEU A 244 -9.57 -11.39 -9.13
C LEU A 244 -8.55 -10.26 -9.23
N ILE A 245 -7.88 -10.17 -10.37
CA ILE A 245 -6.99 -9.06 -10.73
C ILE A 245 -7.71 -8.21 -11.78
N ALA A 246 -8.20 -7.06 -11.32
CA ALA A 246 -8.91 -6.08 -12.15
C ALA A 246 -7.97 -4.97 -12.61
#